data_22656df1b672f37a34ce41c7e7e57397
#
_entry.id   22656df1b672f37a34ce41c7e7e57397
#
_cell.length_a   1.000
_cell.length_b   1.000
_cell.length_c   1.000
_cell.angle_alpha   90.00
_cell.angle_beta   90.00
_cell.angle_gamma   90.00
#
_symmetry.space_group_name_H-M   'P 1'
#
loop_
_entity.id
_entity.type
_entity.pdbx_description
1 polymer ?
#
loop_
_entity_poly.entity_id
_entity_poly.type
_entity_poly.pdbx_seq_one_letter_code
_entity_poly.pdbx_strand_id
1 'polypeptide(L)'
;MKYTIIKILNSGAFGTVYEVIGEDKNRYALKEVKNLDIINKQRFEREIGVLSQLNHPNIVKIIQWNIGGDPPNISPYYIMEYLDGGSLREDMDEKSSHRHLFEIKWTINRIILPVCNALAQAHSANIYHRDLKPDNIMFTNPSKAEIKITDWGLGKDVNRESLALTTATGEIGGTPGYCSPEQWFAYEIIDGRTDIFSLGVIFYEMMTGMRPPAYNDTMKRKFVDPPSKYRPTISASLDNCIMKMIELKADNRHRSVWDLVSEVETLPDNY
;
A
#
# COMPACT_ATOMS: atom_id res chain seq x y z
N MET A 1 -26.14 2.36 -13.01
CA MET A 1 -26.50 1.26 -12.06
C MET A 1 -26.82 1.90 -10.73
N LYS A 2 -27.90 1.51 -10.08
CA LYS A 2 -28.25 1.98 -8.73
C LYS A 2 -27.59 1.04 -7.69
N TYR A 3 -27.20 1.61 -6.54
CA TYR A 3 -26.55 0.88 -5.47
C TYR A 3 -27.32 1.12 -4.17
N THR A 4 -27.46 0.07 -3.37
CA THR A 4 -28.08 0.12 -2.04
C THR A 4 -26.99 -0.04 -0.97
N ILE A 5 -26.86 0.93 -0.08
CA ILE A 5 -25.90 0.88 1.03
C ILE A 5 -26.36 -0.19 2.03
N ILE A 6 -25.45 -1.08 2.42
CA ILE A 6 -25.67 -2.14 3.41
C ILE A 6 -25.07 -1.74 4.75
N LYS A 7 -23.79 -1.38 4.78
CA LYS A 7 -23.09 -0.94 6.00
C LYS A 7 -21.86 -0.11 5.68
N ILE A 8 -21.36 0.57 6.70
CA ILE A 8 -20.04 1.22 6.64
C ILE A 8 -18.98 0.15 6.84
N LEU A 9 -17.97 0.13 5.96
CA LEU A 9 -16.76 -0.71 6.06
C LEU A 9 -15.65 0.05 6.77
N ASN A 10 -15.42 1.32 6.39
CA ASN A 10 -14.40 2.16 6.98
C ASN A 10 -14.81 3.63 6.89
N SER A 11 -14.31 4.45 7.82
CA SER A 11 -14.56 5.89 7.83
C SER A 11 -13.36 6.63 8.38
N GLY A 12 -12.73 7.43 7.52
CA GLY A 12 -11.53 8.21 7.82
C GLY A 12 -11.66 9.69 7.47
N ALA A 13 -10.54 10.41 7.55
CA ALA A 13 -10.47 11.83 7.27
C ALA A 13 -10.85 12.17 5.81
N PHE A 14 -10.53 11.30 4.86
CA PHE A 14 -10.71 11.55 3.43
C PHE A 14 -12.06 11.05 2.89
N GLY A 15 -12.81 10.24 3.64
CA GLY A 15 -14.08 9.72 3.15
C GLY A 15 -14.61 8.54 3.94
N THR A 16 -15.70 7.97 3.43
CA THR A 16 -16.32 6.77 3.98
C THR A 16 -16.39 5.70 2.91
N VAL A 17 -16.05 4.48 3.28
CA VAL A 17 -16.19 3.30 2.43
C VAL A 17 -17.40 2.50 2.93
N TYR A 18 -18.31 2.21 2.02
CA TYR A 18 -19.54 1.44 2.28
C TYR A 18 -19.51 0.13 1.53
N GLU A 19 -20.06 -0.91 2.13
CA GLU A 19 -20.53 -2.07 1.39
C GLU A 19 -21.87 -1.71 0.72
N VAL A 20 -21.98 -1.99 -0.56
CA VAL A 20 -23.18 -1.73 -1.34
C VAL A 20 -23.55 -2.94 -2.20
N ILE A 21 -24.85 -3.08 -2.52
CA ILE A 21 -25.36 -4.05 -3.48
C ILE A 21 -25.86 -3.31 -4.71
N GLY A 22 -25.39 -3.74 -5.89
CA GLY A 22 -25.86 -3.25 -7.18
C GLY A 22 -27.21 -3.86 -7.58
N GLU A 23 -27.85 -3.30 -8.62
CA GLU A 23 -29.09 -3.85 -9.22
C GLU A 23 -28.89 -5.29 -9.72
N ASP A 24 -27.65 -5.66 -10.08
CA ASP A 24 -27.23 -7.00 -10.47
C ASP A 24 -27.09 -7.99 -9.28
N LYS A 25 -27.42 -7.53 -8.07
CA LYS A 25 -27.32 -8.26 -6.79
C LYS A 25 -25.89 -8.63 -6.37
N ASN A 26 -24.87 -8.09 -7.04
CA ASN A 26 -23.49 -8.27 -6.65
C ASN A 26 -23.08 -7.25 -5.56
N ARG A 27 -22.09 -7.64 -4.74
CA ARG A 27 -21.50 -6.79 -3.71
C ARG A 27 -20.39 -5.94 -4.29
N TYR A 28 -20.34 -4.69 -3.86
CA TYR A 28 -19.34 -3.70 -4.25
C TYR A 28 -18.90 -2.89 -3.03
N ALA A 29 -17.78 -2.21 -3.14
CA ALA A 29 -17.39 -1.17 -2.21
C ALA A 29 -17.57 0.21 -2.85
N LEU A 30 -18.21 1.13 -2.13
CA LEU A 30 -18.40 2.51 -2.54
C LEU A 30 -17.55 3.40 -1.63
N LYS A 31 -16.61 4.15 -2.20
CA LYS A 31 -15.85 5.18 -1.49
C LYS A 31 -16.40 6.55 -1.82
N GLU A 32 -16.89 7.25 -0.80
CA GLU A 32 -17.47 8.60 -0.88
C GLU A 32 -16.55 9.62 -0.20
N VAL A 33 -16.37 10.78 -0.80
CA VAL A 33 -15.61 11.89 -0.20
C VAL A 33 -16.52 12.69 0.72
N LYS A 34 -16.13 12.85 1.99
CA LYS A 34 -16.93 13.57 3.00
C LYS A 34 -16.80 15.09 2.95
N ASN A 35 -15.62 15.57 2.64
CA ASN A 35 -15.33 17.00 2.65
C ASN A 35 -14.90 17.43 1.24
N LEU A 36 -15.69 18.32 0.64
CA LEU A 36 -15.51 18.80 -0.73
C LEU A 36 -14.59 20.01 -0.82
N ASP A 37 -13.65 20.19 0.11
CA ASP A 37 -12.60 21.16 -0.10
C ASP A 37 -11.80 20.85 -1.39
N ILE A 38 -11.16 21.87 -1.93
CA ILE A 38 -10.43 21.77 -3.19
C ILE A 38 -9.37 20.67 -3.16
N ILE A 39 -8.71 20.49 -2.02
CA ILE A 39 -7.61 19.54 -1.85
C ILE A 39 -8.13 18.10 -1.88
N ASN A 40 -9.20 17.81 -1.13
CA ASN A 40 -9.80 16.48 -1.09
C ASN A 40 -10.42 16.09 -2.44
N LYS A 41 -11.04 17.05 -3.13
CA LYS A 41 -11.56 16.83 -4.48
C LYS A 41 -10.43 16.48 -5.46
N GLN A 42 -9.34 17.23 -5.47
CA GLN A 42 -8.18 16.95 -6.32
C GLN A 42 -7.52 15.61 -6.02
N ARG A 43 -7.40 15.23 -4.73
CA ARG A 43 -6.89 13.91 -4.33
C ARG A 43 -7.79 12.79 -4.86
N PHE A 44 -9.09 12.96 -4.76
CA PHE A 44 -10.07 11.98 -5.22
C PHE A 44 -10.07 11.81 -6.75
N GLU A 45 -10.08 12.92 -7.49
CA GLU A 45 -9.99 12.91 -8.97
C GLU A 45 -8.68 12.23 -9.42
N ARG A 46 -7.59 12.46 -8.68
CA ARG A 46 -6.30 11.83 -8.93
C ARG A 46 -6.35 10.32 -8.68
N GLU A 47 -6.93 9.88 -7.57
CA GLU A 47 -7.10 8.46 -7.25
C GLU A 47 -7.88 7.72 -8.34
N ILE A 48 -8.99 8.29 -8.80
CA ILE A 48 -9.74 7.77 -9.96
C ILE A 48 -8.87 7.74 -11.21
N GLY A 49 -8.17 8.82 -11.51
CA GLY A 49 -7.30 8.94 -12.67
C GLY A 49 -6.17 7.89 -12.68
N VAL A 50 -5.63 7.53 -11.51
CA VAL A 50 -4.64 6.47 -11.34
C VAL A 50 -5.29 5.10 -11.54
N LEU A 51 -6.35 4.80 -10.78
CA LEU A 51 -7.02 3.50 -10.82
C LEU A 51 -7.59 3.16 -12.19
N SER A 52 -8.05 4.17 -12.96
CA SER A 52 -8.57 3.97 -14.31
C SER A 52 -7.49 3.60 -15.34
N GLN A 53 -6.22 3.88 -15.06
CA GLN A 53 -5.08 3.54 -15.93
C GLN A 53 -4.46 2.18 -15.59
N LEU A 54 -4.73 1.66 -14.38
CA LEU A 54 -4.13 0.43 -13.88
C LEU A 54 -5.10 -0.76 -14.08
N ASN A 55 -4.62 -1.81 -14.74
CA ASN A 55 -5.37 -3.04 -14.92
C ASN A 55 -4.45 -4.24 -14.59
N HIS A 56 -4.52 -4.69 -13.35
CA HIS A 56 -3.67 -5.78 -12.85
C HIS A 56 -4.46 -6.65 -11.85
N PRO A 57 -4.28 -7.99 -11.83
CA PRO A 57 -5.01 -8.86 -10.91
C PRO A 57 -4.82 -8.48 -9.42
N ASN A 58 -3.66 -7.94 -9.05
CA ASN A 58 -3.35 -7.52 -7.68
C ASN A 58 -3.54 -6.01 -7.44
N ILE A 59 -4.28 -5.30 -8.28
CA ILE A 59 -4.72 -3.92 -8.07
C ILE A 59 -6.24 -3.90 -8.01
N VAL A 60 -6.81 -3.16 -7.05
CA VAL A 60 -8.26 -3.03 -6.93
C VAL A 60 -8.84 -2.39 -8.20
N LYS A 61 -9.89 -3.02 -8.74
CA LYS A 61 -10.54 -2.54 -9.96
C LYS A 61 -11.64 -1.55 -9.63
N ILE A 62 -11.54 -0.35 -10.22
CA ILE A 62 -12.63 0.63 -10.23
C ILE A 62 -13.65 0.24 -11.32
N ILE A 63 -14.94 0.35 -11.00
CA ILE A 63 -16.05 -0.08 -11.87
C ILE A 63 -16.81 1.13 -12.40
N GLN A 64 -17.10 2.10 -11.54
CA GLN A 64 -17.84 3.29 -11.88
C GLN A 64 -17.42 4.42 -10.94
N TRP A 65 -17.51 5.66 -11.40
CA TRP A 65 -17.25 6.83 -10.55
C TRP A 65 -18.14 8.01 -10.93
N ASN A 66 -18.27 8.94 -9.99
CA ASN A 66 -18.87 10.25 -10.18
C ASN A 66 -18.04 11.28 -9.44
N ILE A 67 -17.54 12.29 -10.14
CA ILE A 67 -16.71 13.35 -9.57
C ILE A 67 -17.54 14.51 -8.95
N GLY A 68 -18.86 14.34 -8.88
CA GLY A 68 -19.79 15.37 -8.39
C GLY A 68 -20.20 16.36 -9.48
N GLY A 69 -21.25 17.13 -9.21
CA GLY A 69 -21.72 18.22 -10.08
C GLY A 69 -22.96 17.92 -10.89
N ASP A 70 -23.31 16.67 -11.17
CA ASP A 70 -24.56 16.33 -11.86
C ASP A 70 -25.07 14.94 -11.38
N PRO A 71 -26.20 14.89 -10.70
CA PRO A 71 -26.98 15.99 -10.12
C PRO A 71 -26.25 16.73 -8.98
N PRO A 72 -26.55 18.02 -8.75
CA PRO A 72 -25.74 18.94 -7.93
C PRO A 72 -25.65 18.61 -6.42
N ASN A 73 -26.29 17.57 -5.95
CA ASN A 73 -26.31 17.18 -4.53
C ASN A 73 -25.71 15.80 -4.25
N ILE A 74 -24.99 15.21 -5.21
CA ILE A 74 -24.32 13.93 -4.99
C ILE A 74 -22.85 14.18 -4.69
N SER A 75 -22.41 13.73 -3.53
CA SER A 75 -20.99 13.71 -3.17
C SER A 75 -20.20 12.90 -4.21
N PRO A 76 -18.96 13.27 -4.53
CA PRO A 76 -18.08 12.46 -5.35
C PRO A 76 -17.91 11.06 -4.74
N TYR A 77 -18.01 10.05 -5.57
CA TYR A 77 -17.82 8.65 -5.17
C TYR A 77 -17.22 7.83 -6.31
N TYR A 78 -16.61 6.70 -5.96
CA TYR A 78 -16.38 5.63 -6.91
C TYR A 78 -16.82 4.27 -6.33
N ILE A 79 -17.17 3.38 -7.26
CA ILE A 79 -17.50 1.99 -6.99
C ILE A 79 -16.32 1.15 -7.41
N MET A 80 -15.90 0.25 -6.53
CA MET A 80 -14.85 -0.73 -6.79
C MET A 80 -15.33 -2.14 -6.44
N GLU A 81 -14.60 -3.13 -6.89
CA GLU A 81 -14.84 -4.51 -6.48
C GLU A 81 -14.80 -4.65 -4.96
N TYR A 82 -15.65 -5.52 -4.42
CA TYR A 82 -15.70 -5.80 -3.00
C TYR A 82 -14.68 -6.87 -2.62
N LEU A 83 -13.86 -6.58 -1.63
CA LEU A 83 -12.82 -7.47 -1.13
C LEU A 83 -13.23 -7.97 0.25
N ASP A 84 -13.51 -9.27 0.37
CA ASP A 84 -14.18 -9.92 1.51
C ASP A 84 -13.21 -10.61 2.48
N GLY A 85 -11.92 -10.63 2.14
CA GLY A 85 -10.94 -11.40 2.89
C GLY A 85 -10.27 -10.64 4.05
N GLY A 86 -10.61 -9.36 4.25
CA GLY A 86 -9.95 -8.49 5.23
C GLY A 86 -8.61 -7.96 4.74
N SER A 87 -7.94 -7.18 5.57
CA SER A 87 -6.63 -6.59 5.28
C SER A 87 -5.48 -7.48 5.78
N LEU A 88 -4.30 -7.29 5.20
CA LEU A 88 -3.08 -7.90 5.73
C LEU A 88 -2.79 -7.42 7.17
N ARG A 89 -3.19 -6.17 7.53
CA ARG A 89 -3.07 -5.65 8.89
C ARG A 89 -3.84 -6.52 9.89
N GLU A 90 -5.11 -6.82 9.60
CA GLU A 90 -5.95 -7.66 10.44
C GLU A 90 -5.33 -9.06 10.64
N ASP A 91 -4.77 -9.65 9.58
CA ASP A 91 -4.06 -10.93 9.64
C ASP A 91 -2.79 -10.87 10.50
N MET A 92 -2.01 -9.79 10.36
CA MET A 92 -0.80 -9.59 11.15
C MET A 92 -1.12 -9.40 12.63
N ASP A 93 -2.18 -8.65 12.95
CA ASP A 93 -2.59 -8.41 14.33
C ASP A 93 -3.15 -9.69 14.97
N GLU A 94 -3.92 -10.49 14.24
CA GLU A 94 -4.41 -11.80 14.68
C GLU A 94 -3.24 -12.74 15.00
N LYS A 95 -2.27 -12.86 14.08
CA LYS A 95 -1.08 -13.72 14.28
C LYS A 95 -0.21 -13.24 15.43
N SER A 96 0.01 -11.94 15.54
CA SER A 96 0.77 -11.33 16.63
C SER A 96 0.14 -11.63 17.99
N SER A 97 -1.18 -11.56 18.11
CA SER A 97 -1.90 -11.87 19.36
C SER A 97 -1.70 -13.31 19.83
N HIS A 98 -1.50 -14.23 18.90
CA HIS A 98 -1.23 -15.65 19.16
C HIS A 98 0.26 -16.01 19.15
N ARG A 99 1.18 -15.03 18.99
CA ARG A 99 2.63 -15.23 18.86
C ARG A 99 3.02 -16.13 17.67
N HIS A 100 2.23 -16.12 16.61
CA HIS A 100 2.53 -16.82 15.38
C HIS A 100 3.11 -15.87 14.34
N LEU A 101 4.12 -16.34 13.60
CA LEU A 101 4.66 -15.62 12.44
C LEU A 101 4.16 -16.27 11.15
N PHE A 102 4.16 -15.50 10.10
CA PHE A 102 3.82 -16.01 8.77
C PHE A 102 4.88 -17.00 8.27
N GLU A 103 4.46 -18.03 7.57
CA GLU A 103 5.35 -18.96 6.90
C GLU A 103 6.08 -18.21 5.76
N ILE A 104 7.40 -18.41 5.64
CA ILE A 104 8.26 -17.61 4.76
C ILE A 104 7.85 -17.76 3.29
N LYS A 105 7.73 -19.00 2.81
CA LYS A 105 7.36 -19.30 1.43
C LYS A 105 5.97 -18.79 1.08
N TRP A 106 5.03 -18.90 2.00
CA TRP A 106 3.69 -18.33 1.87
C TRP A 106 3.76 -16.80 1.74
N THR A 107 4.54 -16.13 2.60
CA THR A 107 4.71 -14.68 2.55
C THR A 107 5.27 -14.23 1.22
N ILE A 108 6.33 -14.87 0.74
CA ILE A 108 6.95 -14.53 -0.55
C ILE A 108 5.95 -14.70 -1.69
N ASN A 109 5.32 -15.86 -1.79
CA ASN A 109 4.48 -16.21 -2.93
C ASN A 109 3.10 -15.54 -2.91
N ARG A 110 2.55 -15.27 -1.73
CA ARG A 110 1.19 -14.74 -1.58
C ARG A 110 1.12 -13.24 -1.32
N ILE A 111 2.21 -12.64 -0.85
CA ILE A 111 2.23 -11.22 -0.54
C ILE A 111 3.32 -10.50 -1.35
N ILE A 112 4.58 -10.86 -1.16
CA ILE A 112 5.71 -10.06 -1.68
C ILE A 112 5.71 -10.05 -3.21
N LEU A 113 5.73 -11.21 -3.87
CA LEU A 113 5.74 -11.27 -5.34
C LEU A 113 4.48 -10.68 -5.99
N PRO A 114 3.24 -10.96 -5.53
CA PRO A 114 2.04 -10.30 -6.05
C PRO A 114 2.06 -8.77 -5.89
N VAL A 115 2.54 -8.24 -4.75
CA VAL A 115 2.72 -6.80 -4.54
C VAL A 115 3.77 -6.24 -5.50
N CYS A 116 4.92 -6.90 -5.63
CA CYS A 116 5.96 -6.49 -6.59
C CYS A 116 5.42 -6.42 -8.02
N ASN A 117 4.68 -7.43 -8.48
CA ASN A 117 4.12 -7.46 -9.83
C ASN A 117 3.15 -6.29 -10.08
N ALA A 118 2.30 -5.97 -9.10
CA ALA A 118 1.40 -4.82 -9.16
C ALA A 118 2.16 -3.49 -9.20
N LEU A 119 3.15 -3.32 -8.32
CA LEU A 119 4.00 -2.13 -8.30
C LEU A 119 4.80 -1.97 -9.59
N ALA A 120 5.33 -3.06 -10.15
CA ALA A 120 6.10 -3.01 -11.39
C ALA A 120 5.26 -2.48 -12.56
N GLN A 121 4.00 -2.91 -12.68
CA GLN A 121 3.08 -2.35 -13.68
C GLN A 121 2.82 -0.86 -13.43
N ALA A 122 2.53 -0.46 -12.20
CA ALA A 122 2.28 0.93 -11.87
C ALA A 122 3.51 1.81 -12.13
N HIS A 123 4.71 1.34 -11.73
CA HIS A 123 5.96 2.07 -11.92
C HIS A 123 6.31 2.23 -13.40
N SER A 124 5.95 1.27 -14.27
CA SER A 124 6.13 1.42 -15.72
C SER A 124 5.30 2.57 -16.32
N ALA A 125 4.22 2.96 -15.65
CA ALA A 125 3.40 4.12 -15.99
C ALA A 125 3.77 5.38 -15.18
N ASN A 126 4.91 5.37 -14.46
CA ASN A 126 5.33 6.42 -13.52
C ASN A 126 4.29 6.72 -12.43
N ILE A 127 3.59 5.68 -11.99
CA ILE A 127 2.63 5.73 -10.90
C ILE A 127 3.26 5.03 -9.70
N TYR A 128 3.43 5.74 -8.58
CA TYR A 128 3.99 5.22 -7.33
C TYR A 128 2.91 5.24 -6.26
N HIS A 129 2.82 4.21 -5.42
CA HIS A 129 1.76 4.09 -4.42
C HIS A 129 1.92 5.12 -3.29
N ARG A 130 3.13 5.23 -2.72
CA ARG A 130 3.56 6.20 -1.68
C ARG A 130 2.90 6.07 -0.30
N ASP A 131 1.89 5.24 -0.15
CA ASP A 131 1.29 4.89 1.14
C ASP A 131 1.07 3.38 1.26
N LEU A 132 2.05 2.60 0.79
CA LEU A 132 1.97 1.14 0.91
C LEU A 132 2.14 0.74 2.38
N LYS A 133 1.13 0.03 2.89
CA LYS A 133 1.06 -0.49 4.26
C LYS A 133 0.16 -1.72 4.31
N PRO A 134 0.22 -2.52 5.37
CA PRO A 134 -0.61 -3.73 5.47
C PRO A 134 -2.12 -3.46 5.37
N ASP A 135 -2.58 -2.28 5.79
CA ASP A 135 -3.98 -1.87 5.70
C ASP A 135 -4.47 -1.75 4.24
N ASN A 136 -3.56 -1.39 3.32
CA ASN A 136 -3.83 -1.18 1.90
C ASN A 136 -3.57 -2.43 1.05
N ILE A 137 -3.24 -3.56 1.67
CA ILE A 137 -3.13 -4.88 1.03
C ILE A 137 -4.31 -5.71 1.52
N MET A 138 -5.30 -5.93 0.64
CA MET A 138 -6.55 -6.61 0.97
C MET A 138 -6.60 -8.00 0.35
N PHE A 139 -7.13 -8.97 1.07
CA PHE A 139 -7.43 -10.28 0.51
C PHE A 139 -8.76 -10.25 -0.26
N THR A 140 -8.81 -10.91 -1.40
CA THR A 140 -10.00 -10.91 -2.27
C THR A 140 -11.19 -11.61 -1.64
N ASN A 141 -10.93 -12.63 -0.80
CA ASN A 141 -11.96 -13.46 -0.18
C ASN A 141 -11.43 -14.13 1.11
N PRO A 142 -12.30 -14.74 1.92
CA PRO A 142 -11.90 -15.38 3.18
C PRO A 142 -10.91 -16.53 3.06
N SER A 143 -10.71 -17.12 1.88
CA SER A 143 -9.65 -18.14 1.68
C SER A 143 -8.24 -17.56 1.67
N LYS A 144 -8.12 -16.22 1.56
CA LYS A 144 -6.86 -15.47 1.55
C LYS A 144 -5.85 -15.96 0.49
N ALA A 145 -6.38 -16.45 -0.64
CA ALA A 145 -5.55 -16.99 -1.73
C ALA A 145 -4.90 -15.90 -2.58
N GLU A 146 -5.55 -14.76 -2.71
CA GLU A 146 -5.13 -13.66 -3.58
C GLU A 146 -5.25 -12.33 -2.86
N ILE A 147 -4.38 -11.37 -3.22
CA ILE A 147 -4.39 -10.02 -2.66
C ILE A 147 -4.64 -8.96 -3.74
N LYS A 148 -5.12 -7.80 -3.29
CA LYS A 148 -5.19 -6.59 -4.10
C LYS A 148 -4.71 -5.38 -3.30
N ILE A 149 -3.97 -4.51 -3.98
CA ILE A 149 -3.53 -3.22 -3.44
C ILE A 149 -4.65 -2.21 -3.65
N THR A 150 -4.98 -1.47 -2.61
CA THR A 150 -6.01 -0.42 -2.56
C THR A 150 -5.40 0.94 -2.23
N ASP A 151 -6.19 2.00 -2.26
CA ASP A 151 -5.80 3.35 -1.81
C ASP A 151 -4.60 3.96 -2.54
N TRP A 152 -4.69 4.07 -3.87
CA TRP A 152 -3.70 4.71 -4.74
C TRP A 152 -3.77 6.25 -4.76
N GLY A 153 -4.42 6.87 -3.77
CA GLY A 153 -4.73 8.31 -3.72
C GLY A 153 -3.52 9.24 -3.66
N LEU A 154 -2.34 8.75 -3.25
CA LEU A 154 -1.10 9.52 -3.25
C LEU A 154 -0.23 9.25 -4.49
N GLY A 155 -0.66 8.35 -5.39
CA GLY A 155 0.13 7.76 -6.45
C GLY A 155 0.62 8.67 -7.58
N LYS A 156 0.08 9.87 -7.75
CA LYS A 156 0.50 10.82 -8.80
C LYS A 156 0.76 12.20 -8.21
N ASP A 157 1.97 12.61 -8.16
CA ASP A 157 2.54 13.90 -8.53
C ASP A 157 3.95 14.05 -7.99
N VAL A 158 4.88 14.04 -8.93
CA VAL A 158 6.30 14.39 -8.71
C VAL A 158 6.45 15.92 -8.66
N ASN A 159 5.36 16.70 -8.76
CA ASN A 159 5.43 18.14 -8.79
C ASN A 159 5.58 18.73 -7.38
N ARG A 160 6.52 19.66 -7.23
CA ARG A 160 6.80 20.46 -6.02
C ARG A 160 5.55 21.01 -5.31
N GLU A 161 4.47 21.25 -6.06
CA GLU A 161 3.23 21.82 -5.51
C GLU A 161 2.46 20.84 -4.61
N SER A 162 2.48 19.54 -4.90
CA SER A 162 1.79 18.54 -4.06
C SER A 162 2.58 18.20 -2.79
N LEU A 163 3.92 18.22 -2.86
CA LEU A 163 4.77 18.15 -1.67
C LEU A 163 4.63 19.40 -0.80
N ALA A 164 4.56 20.60 -1.41
CA ALA A 164 4.36 21.86 -0.71
C ALA A 164 2.98 21.93 -0.03
N LEU A 165 1.94 21.36 -0.63
CA LEU A 165 0.61 21.26 -0.03
C LEU A 165 0.58 20.32 1.18
N THR A 166 1.28 19.16 1.11
CA THR A 166 1.40 18.24 2.25
C THR A 166 2.24 18.84 3.39
N THR A 167 3.29 19.58 3.08
CA THR A 167 4.11 20.28 4.10
C THR A 167 3.42 21.52 4.65
N ALA A 168 2.61 22.24 3.87
CA ALA A 168 1.84 23.40 4.32
C ALA A 168 0.68 23.02 5.26
N THR A 169 0.13 21.82 5.14
CA THR A 169 -0.91 21.27 6.04
C THR A 169 -0.33 20.55 7.26
N GLY A 170 1.00 20.38 7.35
CA GLY A 170 1.65 19.59 8.39
C GLY A 170 1.40 18.07 8.27
N GLU A 171 0.76 17.63 7.20
CA GLU A 171 0.55 16.22 6.92
C GLU A 171 1.76 15.65 6.16
N ILE A 172 2.44 14.72 6.79
CA ILE A 172 3.52 13.95 6.16
C ILE A 172 2.88 13.04 5.11
N GLY A 173 3.40 13.06 3.89
CA GLY A 173 2.91 12.17 2.83
C GLY A 173 3.26 10.72 3.13
N GLY A 174 2.30 9.97 3.68
CA GLY A 174 2.43 8.55 4.00
C GLY A 174 2.22 8.21 5.47
N THR A 175 2.14 6.92 5.77
CA THR A 175 1.86 6.41 7.13
C THR A 175 3.16 6.30 7.94
N PRO A 176 3.25 6.94 9.13
CA PRO A 176 4.42 6.81 10.01
C PRO A 176 4.80 5.35 10.24
N GLY A 177 6.09 5.04 10.07
CA GLY A 177 6.63 3.69 10.24
C GLY A 177 6.72 2.85 8.97
N TYR A 178 5.99 3.18 7.90
CA TYR A 178 6.12 2.58 6.56
C TYR A 178 6.66 3.56 5.53
N CYS A 179 6.46 4.84 5.76
CA CYS A 179 6.92 5.93 4.91
C CYS A 179 8.44 5.91 4.76
N SER A 180 8.94 6.09 3.54
CA SER A 180 10.37 6.15 3.28
C SER A 180 10.99 7.47 3.76
N PRO A 181 12.33 7.51 4.02
CA PRO A 181 13.00 8.73 4.44
C PRO A 181 12.81 9.90 3.47
N GLU A 182 12.90 9.64 2.17
CA GLU A 182 12.73 10.68 1.16
C GLU A 182 11.32 11.27 1.12
N GLN A 183 10.30 10.48 1.48
CA GLN A 183 8.94 11.01 1.65
C GLN A 183 8.82 11.83 2.95
N TRP A 184 9.38 11.32 4.05
CA TRP A 184 9.31 11.98 5.36
C TRP A 184 9.96 13.35 5.35
N PHE A 185 11.10 13.46 4.69
CA PHE A 185 11.86 14.72 4.61
C PHE A 185 11.54 15.56 3.38
N ALA A 186 10.54 15.15 2.59
CA ALA A 186 10.10 15.84 1.38
C ALA A 186 11.26 16.17 0.41
N TYR A 187 12.10 15.16 0.11
CA TYR A 187 13.18 15.32 -0.85
C TYR A 187 12.64 15.54 -2.27
N GLU A 188 13.46 16.19 -3.12
CA GLU A 188 13.06 16.58 -4.47
C GLU A 188 12.72 15.42 -5.39
N ILE A 189 13.31 14.24 -5.14
CA ILE A 189 13.13 13.05 -5.98
C ILE A 189 12.50 11.94 -5.14
N ILE A 190 11.25 11.62 -5.47
CA ILE A 190 10.52 10.44 -4.96
C ILE A 190 10.17 9.58 -6.15
N ASP A 191 10.72 8.38 -6.24
CA ASP A 191 10.47 7.40 -7.29
C ASP A 191 9.97 6.05 -6.73
N GLY A 192 9.93 5.01 -7.57
CA GLY A 192 9.44 3.69 -7.17
C GLY A 192 10.21 3.02 -6.03
N ARG A 193 11.40 3.49 -5.69
CA ARG A 193 12.20 2.97 -4.57
C ARG A 193 11.58 3.31 -3.21
N THR A 194 10.66 4.27 -3.18
CA THR A 194 9.85 4.58 -1.99
C THR A 194 8.92 3.42 -1.64
N ASP A 195 8.27 2.81 -2.65
CA ASP A 195 7.38 1.66 -2.44
C ASP A 195 8.18 0.39 -2.08
N ILE A 196 9.41 0.25 -2.60
CA ILE A 196 10.34 -0.83 -2.20
C ILE A 196 10.66 -0.73 -0.71
N PHE A 197 10.92 0.48 -0.19
CA PHE A 197 11.15 0.69 1.23
C PHE A 197 9.94 0.28 2.07
N SER A 198 8.75 0.75 1.70
CA SER A 198 7.50 0.43 2.42
C SER A 198 7.23 -1.08 2.42
N LEU A 199 7.42 -1.74 1.27
CA LEU A 199 7.29 -3.20 1.15
C LEU A 199 8.34 -3.93 2.00
N GLY A 200 9.57 -3.41 2.07
CA GLY A 200 10.63 -3.95 2.93
C GLY A 200 10.27 -3.88 4.41
N VAL A 201 9.65 -2.79 4.86
CA VAL A 201 9.15 -2.65 6.24
C VAL A 201 8.04 -3.68 6.51
N ILE A 202 7.11 -3.86 5.58
CA ILE A 202 6.05 -4.87 5.69
C ILE A 202 6.66 -6.28 5.78
N PHE A 203 7.62 -6.58 4.90
CA PHE A 203 8.27 -7.89 4.89
C PHE A 203 9.02 -8.16 6.20
N TYR A 204 9.78 -7.19 6.68
CA TYR A 204 10.46 -7.28 7.98
C TYR A 204 9.46 -7.55 9.11
N GLU A 205 8.36 -6.80 9.18
CA GLU A 205 7.33 -6.96 10.20
C GLU A 205 6.65 -8.33 10.14
N MET A 206 6.35 -8.84 8.94
CA MET A 206 5.80 -10.20 8.76
C MET A 206 6.77 -11.30 9.24
N MET A 207 8.06 -11.10 9.05
CA MET A 207 9.09 -12.08 9.44
C MET A 207 9.42 -12.06 10.90
N THR A 208 9.31 -10.91 11.56
CA THR A 208 9.78 -10.73 12.96
C THR A 208 8.65 -10.47 13.96
N GLY A 209 7.46 -10.12 13.49
CA GLY A 209 6.36 -9.62 14.31
C GLY A 209 6.53 -8.18 14.80
N MET A 210 7.58 -7.48 14.36
CA MET A 210 7.90 -6.12 14.79
C MET A 210 8.32 -5.27 13.61
N ARG A 211 7.94 -3.98 13.61
CA ARG A 211 8.48 -3.02 12.64
C ARG A 211 9.94 -2.71 12.95
N PRO A 212 10.77 -2.48 11.94
CA PRO A 212 12.13 -2.00 12.18
C PRO A 212 12.08 -0.67 12.93
N PRO A 213 13.08 -0.36 13.78
CA PRO A 213 13.14 0.92 14.48
C PRO A 213 13.00 2.11 13.54
N ALA A 214 12.21 3.11 13.94
CA ALA A 214 12.07 4.34 13.17
C ALA A 214 13.41 5.09 13.05
N TYR A 215 13.60 5.82 11.97
CA TYR A 215 14.69 6.79 11.81
C TYR A 215 14.30 8.14 12.45
N ASN A 216 15.30 8.91 12.87
CA ASN A 216 15.10 10.24 13.44
C ASN A 216 15.23 11.35 12.39
N ASP A 217 14.97 12.61 12.80
CA ASP A 217 15.03 13.80 11.95
C ASP A 217 16.38 14.06 11.27
N THR A 218 17.44 13.39 11.70
CA THR A 218 18.78 13.47 11.09
C THR A 218 19.10 12.30 10.16
N MET A 219 18.10 11.54 9.72
CA MET A 219 18.25 10.30 8.95
C MET A 219 19.16 9.25 9.61
N LYS A 220 19.28 9.30 10.93
CA LYS A 220 19.98 8.28 11.68
C LYS A 220 18.96 7.30 12.24
N ARG A 221 19.08 6.05 11.84
CA ARG A 221 18.33 4.94 12.41
C ARG A 221 19.16 4.32 13.53
N LYS A 222 18.52 3.91 14.62
CA LYS A 222 19.13 2.93 15.52
C LYS A 222 19.51 1.69 14.69
N PHE A 223 20.54 0.98 15.10
CA PHE A 223 20.93 -0.26 14.44
C PHE A 223 19.70 -1.17 14.27
N VAL A 224 19.48 -1.66 13.06
CA VAL A 224 18.43 -2.60 12.74
C VAL A 224 19.05 -3.96 12.68
N ASP A 225 18.61 -4.84 13.56
CA ASP A 225 19.03 -6.24 13.54
C ASP A 225 18.41 -6.95 12.33
N PRO A 226 19.11 -7.87 11.67
CA PRO A 226 18.54 -8.67 10.60
C PRO A 226 17.40 -9.56 11.13
N PRO A 227 16.39 -9.88 10.31
CA PRO A 227 15.28 -10.74 10.71
C PRO A 227 15.68 -12.07 11.33
N SER A 228 16.80 -12.67 10.88
CA SER A 228 17.33 -13.94 11.44
C SER A 228 17.68 -13.88 12.93
N LYS A 229 17.97 -12.69 13.47
CA LYS A 229 18.16 -12.52 14.92
C LYS A 229 16.91 -12.86 15.72
N TYR A 230 15.74 -12.63 15.16
CA TYR A 230 14.44 -12.89 15.79
C TYR A 230 13.86 -14.25 15.35
N ARG A 231 14.22 -14.67 14.14
CA ARG A 231 13.78 -15.91 13.52
C ARG A 231 14.96 -16.64 12.86
N PRO A 232 15.69 -17.50 13.60
CA PRO A 232 16.92 -18.14 13.12
C PRO A 232 16.77 -19.04 11.88
N THR A 233 15.55 -19.35 11.46
CA THR A 233 15.28 -20.11 10.24
C THR A 233 15.42 -19.27 8.96
N ILE A 234 15.53 -17.95 9.08
CA ILE A 234 15.72 -17.05 7.94
C ILE A 234 17.16 -17.15 7.46
N SER A 235 17.33 -17.38 6.15
CA SER A 235 18.64 -17.46 5.52
C SER A 235 19.34 -16.10 5.45
N ALA A 236 20.67 -16.10 5.37
CA ALA A 236 21.45 -14.87 5.19
C ALA A 236 21.11 -14.12 3.88
N SER A 237 20.72 -14.84 2.83
CA SER A 237 20.27 -14.23 1.56
C SER A 237 18.96 -13.50 1.71
N LEU A 238 17.99 -14.06 2.42
CA LEU A 238 16.72 -13.40 2.70
C LEU A 238 16.91 -12.20 3.65
N ASP A 239 17.75 -12.31 4.67
CA ASP A 239 18.15 -11.18 5.51
C ASP A 239 18.68 -10.02 4.67
N ASN A 240 19.67 -10.30 3.81
CA ASN A 240 20.30 -9.29 2.96
C ASN A 240 19.28 -8.62 2.03
N CYS A 241 18.37 -9.40 1.44
CA CYS A 241 17.31 -8.87 0.59
C CYS A 241 16.40 -7.89 1.37
N ILE A 242 15.87 -8.31 2.52
CA ILE A 242 15.00 -7.47 3.36
C ILE A 242 15.74 -6.23 3.85
N MET A 243 16.96 -6.38 4.35
CA MET A 243 17.76 -5.26 4.88
C MET A 243 18.08 -4.23 3.79
N LYS A 244 18.37 -4.69 2.56
CA LYS A 244 18.59 -3.82 1.40
C LYS A 244 17.33 -3.04 1.01
N MET A 245 16.14 -3.64 1.07
CA MET A 245 14.88 -2.94 0.79
C MET A 245 14.68 -1.76 1.74
N ILE A 246 15.06 -1.89 3.02
CA ILE A 246 14.83 -0.88 4.06
C ILE A 246 16.02 0.07 4.27
N GLU A 247 17.00 0.10 3.38
CA GLU A 247 18.10 1.06 3.41
C GLU A 247 17.59 2.51 3.41
N LEU A 248 18.19 3.38 4.24
CA LEU A 248 17.73 4.76 4.37
C LEU A 248 17.95 5.57 3.09
N LYS A 249 19.09 5.34 2.41
CA LYS A 249 19.38 5.97 1.12
C LYS A 249 18.75 5.15 0.00
N ALA A 250 17.91 5.78 -0.82
CA ALA A 250 17.25 5.12 -1.94
C ALA A 250 18.25 4.46 -2.91
N ASP A 251 19.43 5.05 -3.12
CA ASP A 251 20.47 4.52 -4.01
C ASP A 251 21.11 3.20 -3.53
N ASN A 252 20.97 2.88 -2.24
CA ASN A 252 21.43 1.62 -1.67
C ASN A 252 20.39 0.49 -1.78
N ARG A 253 19.14 0.81 -2.15
CA ARG A 253 18.08 -0.18 -2.36
C ARG A 253 18.18 -0.84 -3.73
N HIS A 254 17.27 -1.75 -4.03
CA HIS A 254 17.05 -2.24 -5.39
C HIS A 254 16.73 -1.05 -6.30
N ARG A 255 17.27 -1.03 -7.50
CA ARG A 255 17.07 0.07 -8.47
C ARG A 255 15.65 0.14 -8.98
N SER A 256 15.01 -1.03 -9.06
CA SER A 256 13.62 -1.19 -9.50
C SER A 256 12.96 -2.36 -8.77
N VAL A 257 11.64 -2.41 -8.86
CA VAL A 257 10.87 -3.57 -8.38
C VAL A 257 11.23 -4.84 -9.15
N TRP A 258 11.61 -4.74 -10.44
CA TRP A 258 12.06 -5.89 -11.23
C TRP A 258 13.37 -6.48 -10.71
N ASP A 259 14.31 -5.65 -10.27
CA ASP A 259 15.55 -6.13 -9.65
C ASP A 259 15.24 -6.87 -8.33
N LEU A 260 14.25 -6.36 -7.57
CA LEU A 260 13.78 -7.02 -6.35
C LEU A 260 13.13 -8.38 -6.67
N VAL A 261 12.24 -8.45 -7.67
CA VAL A 261 11.61 -9.71 -8.10
C VAL A 261 12.69 -10.73 -8.47
N SER A 262 13.65 -10.33 -9.32
CA SER A 262 14.74 -11.21 -9.73
C SER A 262 15.55 -11.74 -8.56
N GLU A 263 15.83 -10.91 -7.54
CA GLU A 263 16.54 -11.34 -6.33
C GLU A 263 15.69 -12.31 -5.51
N VAL A 264 14.40 -11.99 -5.29
CA VAL A 264 13.48 -12.83 -4.49
C VAL A 264 13.26 -14.20 -5.12
N GLU A 265 13.15 -14.28 -6.46
CA GLU A 265 12.95 -15.55 -7.18
C GLU A 265 14.20 -16.45 -7.15
N THR A 266 15.38 -15.89 -6.91
CA THR A 266 16.64 -16.65 -6.78
C THR A 266 16.96 -17.07 -5.36
N LEU A 267 16.15 -16.64 -4.37
CA LEU A 267 16.35 -17.06 -2.99
C LEU A 267 16.23 -18.59 -2.89
N PRO A 268 17.15 -19.25 -2.16
CA PRO A 268 17.11 -20.70 -2.00
C PRO A 268 15.84 -21.14 -1.26
N ASP A 269 15.29 -22.29 -1.65
CA ASP A 269 14.07 -22.86 -1.00
C ASP A 269 14.23 -23.20 0.49
N ASN A 270 15.46 -23.17 1.02
CA ASN A 270 15.77 -23.43 2.43
C ASN A 270 15.85 -22.07 3.18
N TYR A 271 14.72 -21.48 3.37
CA TYR A 271 14.62 -20.23 4.16
C TYR A 271 14.83 -20.48 5.64
#